data_e3f3a5dfa65a35699baa6680fcb809ef
#
_entry.id   e3f3a5dfa65a35699baa6680fcb809ef
#
_cell.length_a   1.000
_cell.length_b   1.000
_cell.length_c   1.000
_cell.angle_alpha   90.00
_cell.angle_beta   90.00
_cell.angle_gamma   90.00
#
_symmetry.space_group_name_H-M   'P 1'
#
loop_
_entity.id
_entity.type
_entity.pdbx_description
1 polymer ?
#
loop_
_entity_poly.entity_id
_entity_poly.type
_entity_poly.pdbx_seq_one_letter_code
_entity_poly.pdbx_strand_id
1 'polypeptide(L)'
;MREFLIAGNWKMNGSTAVSEALVSGIVDGVPEGGGFRLLVCPPFPYLASVASQVSGSAVALGAQNVSEHESGAYTGETAPSMLKDVGCDYVIVGHSERRAIYGETSEQVAAKFGASQAAGITPILCLGETLEEREDGMTETVIDEQLDAVLEAAGVEAFAAAVIAYEPVWAIGTGMTATPEQAQDVHRHIRARLAEHDADLAEKVQILYGGSMKGENAAGLLSMPDIDGGLIGGASLKASDFLAIAAAAAQS
;
A
#
# COMPACT_ATOMS: atom_id res chain seq x y z
N MET A 1 -3.45 15.20 13.03
CA MET A 1 -2.36 14.59 12.24
C MET A 1 -2.82 13.18 11.91
N ARG A 2 -2.64 12.71 10.68
CA ARG A 2 -2.96 11.34 10.28
C ARG A 2 -1.93 10.37 10.88
N GLU A 3 -2.35 9.15 11.24
CA GLU A 3 -1.45 8.08 11.69
C GLU A 3 -0.59 7.63 10.50
N PHE A 4 0.70 7.38 10.69
CA PHE A 4 1.53 6.81 9.62
C PHE A 4 1.24 5.32 9.44
N LEU A 5 1.15 4.85 8.18
CA LEU A 5 1.08 3.43 7.85
C LEU A 5 2.36 2.99 7.15
N ILE A 6 3.10 2.08 7.77
CA ILE A 6 4.31 1.47 7.21
C ILE A 6 3.96 0.06 6.78
N ALA A 7 3.71 -0.11 5.49
CA ALA A 7 3.22 -1.34 4.88
C ALA A 7 4.35 -2.06 4.11
N GLY A 8 4.67 -3.28 4.50
CA GLY A 8 5.70 -4.10 3.86
C GLY A 8 5.11 -5.00 2.77
N ASN A 9 5.29 -4.64 1.51
CA ASN A 9 4.98 -5.50 0.37
C ASN A 9 6.17 -6.43 0.09
N TRP A 10 6.07 -7.70 0.48
CA TRP A 10 7.16 -8.67 0.28
C TRP A 10 7.31 -9.12 -1.17
N LYS A 11 6.35 -8.77 -2.02
CA LYS A 11 6.29 -9.21 -3.43
C LYS A 11 6.43 -10.74 -3.51
N MET A 12 7.07 -11.27 -4.53
CA MET A 12 7.26 -12.72 -4.72
C MET A 12 8.56 -13.18 -4.03
N ASN A 13 8.65 -13.01 -2.71
CA ASN A 13 9.82 -13.41 -1.91
C ASN A 13 9.40 -14.19 -0.67
N GLY A 14 10.29 -15.06 -0.21
CA GLY A 14 10.15 -15.79 1.05
C GLY A 14 10.21 -17.30 0.91
N SER A 15 10.20 -17.92 2.04
CA SER A 15 9.93 -19.34 2.31
C SER A 15 9.29 -19.41 3.69
N THR A 16 8.77 -20.55 4.10
CA THR A 16 8.19 -20.69 5.45
C THR A 16 9.17 -20.21 6.52
N ALA A 17 10.39 -20.75 6.53
CA ALA A 17 11.39 -20.41 7.54
C ALA A 17 11.84 -18.94 7.48
N VAL A 18 12.00 -18.37 6.28
CA VAL A 18 12.37 -16.96 6.11
C VAL A 18 11.25 -16.05 6.58
N SER A 19 10.01 -16.37 6.25
CA SER A 19 8.84 -15.59 6.66
C SER A 19 8.65 -15.61 8.17
N GLU A 20 8.82 -16.78 8.80
CA GLU A 20 8.75 -16.94 10.25
C GLU A 20 9.81 -16.10 10.97
N ALA A 21 11.06 -16.18 10.53
CA ALA A 21 12.14 -15.41 11.13
C ALA A 21 11.96 -13.89 10.93
N LEU A 22 11.49 -13.47 9.76
CA LEU A 22 11.24 -12.07 9.45
C LEU A 22 10.11 -11.49 10.33
N VAL A 23 8.98 -12.20 10.43
CA VAL A 23 7.85 -11.77 11.25
C VAL A 23 8.23 -11.71 12.72
N SER A 24 8.91 -12.74 13.26
CA SER A 24 9.39 -12.72 14.65
C SER A 24 10.26 -11.49 14.90
N GLY A 25 11.24 -11.23 14.03
CA GLY A 25 12.11 -10.06 14.18
C GLY A 25 11.36 -8.72 14.08
N ILE A 26 10.30 -8.64 13.27
CA ILE A 26 9.46 -7.43 13.19
C ILE A 26 8.63 -7.27 14.48
N VAL A 27 7.92 -8.31 14.91
CA VAL A 27 7.06 -8.28 16.10
C VAL A 27 7.85 -7.94 17.36
N ASP A 28 9.01 -8.58 17.54
CA ASP A 28 9.88 -8.38 18.71
C ASP A 28 10.55 -7.00 18.73
N GLY A 29 10.69 -6.37 17.57
CA GLY A 29 11.40 -5.11 17.40
C GLY A 29 10.51 -3.88 17.15
N VAL A 30 9.20 -3.98 17.27
CA VAL A 30 8.30 -2.83 17.07
C VAL A 30 8.73 -1.66 17.97
N PRO A 31 9.04 -0.47 17.41
CA PRO A 31 9.44 0.67 18.22
C PRO A 31 8.38 1.04 19.25
N GLU A 32 8.82 1.44 20.44
CA GLU A 32 7.93 2.08 21.41
C GLU A 32 7.49 3.46 20.90
N GLY A 33 6.22 3.79 21.14
CA GLY A 33 5.64 5.05 20.69
C GLY A 33 4.27 4.86 20.03
N GLY A 34 3.71 5.96 19.56
CA GLY A 34 2.43 5.99 18.87
C GLY A 34 2.56 6.76 17.54
N GLY A 35 1.41 6.95 16.86
CA GLY A 35 1.36 7.72 15.62
C GLY A 35 1.68 6.93 14.36
N PHE A 36 1.98 5.63 14.48
CA PHE A 36 2.19 4.76 13.34
C PHE A 36 1.59 3.36 13.53
N ARG A 37 1.35 2.69 12.42
CA ARG A 37 0.91 1.29 12.34
C ARG A 37 1.84 0.51 11.40
N LEU A 38 2.18 -0.73 11.75
CA LEU A 38 2.92 -1.66 10.91
C LEU A 38 1.95 -2.63 10.23
N LEU A 39 2.23 -2.92 8.96
CA LEU A 39 1.50 -3.87 8.14
C LEU A 39 2.49 -4.71 7.34
N VAL A 40 2.26 -6.03 7.26
CA VAL A 40 3.02 -6.93 6.40
C VAL A 40 2.09 -7.60 5.39
N CYS A 41 2.52 -7.63 4.12
CA CYS A 41 1.79 -8.24 3.01
C CYS A 41 2.66 -9.36 2.39
N PRO A 42 2.64 -10.58 2.97
CA PRO A 42 3.38 -11.72 2.44
C PRO A 42 2.69 -12.31 1.19
N PRO A 43 3.40 -13.14 0.38
CA PRO A 43 2.77 -13.96 -0.64
C PRO A 43 1.68 -14.88 -0.07
N PHE A 44 0.67 -15.19 -0.88
CA PHE A 44 -0.48 -16.03 -0.46
C PHE A 44 -0.11 -17.33 0.26
N PRO A 45 0.93 -18.12 -0.17
CA PRO A 45 1.28 -19.36 0.51
C PRO A 45 1.67 -19.20 1.98
N TYR A 46 2.04 -18.00 2.41
CA TYR A 46 2.51 -17.72 3.76
C TYR A 46 1.51 -16.96 4.63
N LEU A 47 0.36 -16.53 4.08
CA LEU A 47 -0.62 -15.72 4.79
C LEU A 47 -1.09 -16.37 6.11
N ALA A 48 -1.51 -17.64 6.08
CA ALA A 48 -2.03 -18.31 7.27
C ALA A 48 -0.94 -18.48 8.37
N SER A 49 0.31 -18.76 7.98
CA SER A 49 1.43 -18.86 8.91
C SER A 49 1.75 -17.50 9.53
N VAL A 50 1.83 -16.45 8.70
CA VAL A 50 2.10 -15.08 9.16
C VAL A 50 0.95 -14.57 10.06
N ALA A 51 -0.31 -14.85 9.68
CA ALA A 51 -1.49 -14.52 10.49
C ALA A 51 -1.37 -15.03 11.94
N SER A 52 -0.95 -16.29 12.09
CA SER A 52 -0.76 -16.91 13.41
C SER A 52 0.30 -16.20 14.24
N GLN A 53 1.36 -15.71 13.60
CA GLN A 53 2.49 -15.06 14.28
C GLN A 53 2.22 -13.60 14.64
N VAL A 54 1.48 -12.85 13.81
CA VAL A 54 1.11 -11.46 14.12
C VAL A 54 -0.09 -11.36 15.05
N SER A 55 -0.80 -12.46 15.30
CA SER A 55 -1.97 -12.48 16.17
C SER A 55 -1.64 -11.97 17.56
N GLY A 56 -2.38 -10.95 18.01
CA GLY A 56 -2.16 -10.31 19.32
C GLY A 56 -0.97 -9.36 19.38
N SER A 57 -0.27 -9.12 18.25
CA SER A 57 0.79 -8.13 18.16
C SER A 57 0.26 -6.78 17.61
N ALA A 58 1.14 -5.78 17.54
CA ALA A 58 0.85 -4.46 16.92
C ALA A 58 1.03 -4.46 15.39
N VAL A 59 1.29 -5.62 14.77
CA VAL A 59 1.52 -5.75 13.33
C VAL A 59 0.27 -6.26 12.65
N ALA A 60 -0.27 -5.51 11.71
CA ALA A 60 -1.42 -5.91 10.90
C ALA A 60 -1.01 -6.84 9.75
N LEU A 61 -1.97 -7.60 9.23
CA LEU A 61 -1.79 -8.48 8.09
C LEU A 61 -2.53 -7.93 6.86
N GLY A 62 -1.87 -7.96 5.70
CA GLY A 62 -2.47 -7.66 4.41
C GLY A 62 -2.12 -8.70 3.35
N ALA A 63 -2.86 -8.67 2.25
CA ALA A 63 -2.59 -9.48 1.07
C ALA A 63 -2.04 -8.62 -0.08
N GLN A 64 -1.40 -9.25 -1.06
CA GLN A 64 -0.78 -8.57 -2.19
C GLN A 64 -1.71 -8.39 -3.40
N ASN A 65 -2.86 -9.07 -3.41
CA ASN A 65 -3.87 -9.05 -4.45
C ASN A 65 -5.15 -9.72 -3.94
N VAL A 66 -6.24 -9.56 -4.70
CA VAL A 66 -7.54 -10.18 -4.44
C VAL A 66 -8.28 -10.36 -5.78
N SER A 67 -9.23 -11.27 -5.83
CA SER A 67 -10.19 -11.35 -6.92
C SER A 67 -11.31 -10.31 -6.76
N GLU A 68 -11.85 -9.82 -7.86
CA GLU A 68 -13.09 -9.05 -7.90
C GLU A 68 -14.34 -9.93 -7.69
N HIS A 69 -14.20 -11.24 -7.71
CA HIS A 69 -15.30 -12.20 -7.59
C HIS A 69 -15.39 -12.79 -6.18
N GLU A 70 -16.60 -12.97 -5.69
CA GLU A 70 -16.86 -13.56 -4.37
C GLU A 70 -16.55 -15.06 -4.30
N SER A 71 -16.82 -15.79 -5.38
CA SER A 71 -16.59 -17.24 -5.50
C SER A 71 -16.83 -17.70 -6.94
N GLY A 72 -16.46 -18.94 -7.26
CA GLY A 72 -16.84 -19.56 -8.53
C GLY A 72 -15.71 -20.23 -9.30
N ALA A 73 -15.86 -20.33 -10.62
CA ALA A 73 -14.94 -21.02 -11.51
C ALA A 73 -13.77 -20.11 -11.94
N TYR A 74 -13.00 -19.67 -10.96
CA TYR A 74 -11.84 -18.77 -11.11
C TYR A 74 -10.59 -19.45 -10.56
N THR A 75 -10.17 -20.53 -11.19
CA THR A 75 -9.04 -21.35 -10.73
C THR A 75 -7.77 -20.53 -10.53
N GLY A 76 -7.25 -20.53 -9.30
CA GLY A 76 -6.03 -19.79 -8.92
C GLY A 76 -6.29 -18.44 -8.28
N GLU A 77 -7.52 -17.90 -8.34
CA GLU A 77 -7.89 -16.66 -7.69
C GLU A 77 -8.20 -16.85 -6.20
N THR A 78 -8.01 -15.77 -5.44
CA THR A 78 -8.33 -15.72 -4.01
C THR A 78 -9.43 -14.70 -3.77
N ALA A 79 -10.58 -15.17 -3.29
CA ALA A 79 -11.72 -14.32 -3.00
C ALA A 79 -11.47 -13.42 -1.77
N PRO A 80 -12.10 -12.24 -1.67
CA PRO A 80 -11.99 -11.36 -0.49
C PRO A 80 -12.35 -12.07 0.81
N SER A 81 -13.41 -12.90 0.81
CA SER A 81 -13.84 -13.67 1.97
C SER A 81 -12.77 -14.64 2.48
N MET A 82 -11.97 -15.24 1.57
CA MET A 82 -10.86 -16.13 1.93
C MET A 82 -9.72 -15.36 2.63
N LEU A 83 -9.45 -14.14 2.18
CA LEU A 83 -8.48 -13.26 2.83
C LEU A 83 -8.94 -12.84 4.23
N LYS A 84 -10.23 -12.53 4.37
CA LYS A 84 -10.80 -12.19 5.69
C LYS A 84 -10.78 -13.37 6.65
N ASP A 85 -11.06 -14.59 6.16
CA ASP A 85 -11.02 -15.83 6.94
C ASP A 85 -9.62 -16.11 7.51
N VAL A 86 -8.55 -15.81 6.79
CA VAL A 86 -7.18 -15.93 7.28
C VAL A 86 -6.68 -14.72 8.09
N GLY A 87 -7.53 -13.70 8.31
CA GLY A 87 -7.23 -12.57 9.18
C GLY A 87 -6.58 -11.37 8.50
N CYS A 88 -6.71 -11.22 7.19
CA CYS A 88 -6.26 -10.01 6.49
C CYS A 88 -7.18 -8.81 6.82
N ASP A 89 -6.58 -7.71 7.23
CA ASP A 89 -7.24 -6.41 7.40
C ASP A 89 -7.06 -5.49 6.21
N TYR A 90 -6.01 -5.71 5.41
CA TYR A 90 -5.67 -4.91 4.24
C TYR A 90 -5.43 -5.77 3.01
N VAL A 91 -5.54 -5.14 1.83
CA VAL A 91 -5.14 -5.77 0.56
C VAL A 91 -4.64 -4.71 -0.42
N ILE A 92 -3.51 -4.99 -1.08
CA ILE A 92 -2.97 -4.17 -2.16
C ILE A 92 -3.78 -4.44 -3.42
N VAL A 93 -4.27 -3.39 -4.09
CA VAL A 93 -4.98 -3.47 -5.36
C VAL A 93 -4.37 -2.51 -6.38
N GLY A 94 -4.25 -2.96 -7.63
CA GLY A 94 -3.72 -2.15 -8.73
C GLY A 94 -2.23 -1.84 -8.64
N HIS A 95 -1.43 -2.64 -7.92
CA HIS A 95 0.03 -2.46 -7.86
C HIS A 95 0.63 -2.37 -9.27
N SER A 96 1.61 -1.48 -9.47
CA SER A 96 2.21 -1.19 -10.77
C SER A 96 2.70 -2.43 -11.51
N GLU A 97 3.27 -3.42 -10.81
CA GLU A 97 3.68 -4.70 -11.39
C GLU A 97 2.48 -5.46 -11.98
N ARG A 98 1.30 -5.38 -11.36
CA ARG A 98 0.11 -6.07 -11.86
C ARG A 98 -0.48 -5.36 -13.09
N ARG A 99 -0.47 -4.03 -13.10
CA ARG A 99 -0.84 -3.24 -14.28
C ARG A 99 0.09 -3.51 -15.45
N ALA A 100 1.40 -3.42 -15.24
CA ALA A 100 2.40 -3.54 -16.30
C ALA A 100 2.63 -4.97 -16.80
N ILE A 101 2.63 -5.98 -15.93
CA ILE A 101 3.01 -7.36 -16.26
C ILE A 101 1.79 -8.22 -16.59
N TYR A 102 0.71 -8.05 -15.82
CA TYR A 102 -0.50 -8.87 -15.94
C TYR A 102 -1.66 -8.15 -16.64
N GLY A 103 -1.49 -6.87 -17.01
CA GLY A 103 -2.47 -6.09 -17.75
C GLY A 103 -3.72 -5.74 -16.95
N GLU A 104 -3.62 -5.61 -15.63
CA GLU A 104 -4.75 -5.13 -14.82
C GLU A 104 -5.18 -3.73 -15.24
N THR A 105 -6.45 -3.57 -15.63
CA THR A 105 -7.03 -2.28 -16.00
C THR A 105 -7.54 -1.52 -14.78
N SER A 106 -7.77 -0.21 -14.93
CA SER A 106 -8.31 0.62 -13.83
C SER A 106 -9.71 0.19 -13.43
N GLU A 107 -10.54 -0.32 -14.36
CA GLU A 107 -11.86 -0.87 -14.07
C GLU A 107 -11.77 -2.16 -13.24
N GLN A 108 -10.82 -3.06 -13.56
CA GLN A 108 -10.58 -4.25 -12.75
C GLN A 108 -10.10 -3.90 -11.34
N VAL A 109 -9.23 -2.89 -11.23
CA VAL A 109 -8.76 -2.39 -9.94
C VAL A 109 -9.91 -1.80 -9.12
N ALA A 110 -10.80 -1.02 -9.74
CA ALA A 110 -11.99 -0.48 -9.10
C ALA A 110 -12.93 -1.60 -8.62
N ALA A 111 -13.12 -2.66 -9.42
CA ALA A 111 -13.90 -3.81 -9.02
C ALA A 111 -13.28 -4.55 -7.81
N LYS A 112 -11.96 -4.77 -7.80
CA LYS A 112 -11.22 -5.34 -6.66
C LYS A 112 -11.30 -4.48 -5.40
N PHE A 113 -11.22 -3.16 -5.57
CA PHE A 113 -11.38 -2.19 -4.49
C PHE A 113 -12.75 -2.34 -3.80
N GLY A 114 -13.84 -2.33 -4.58
CA GLY A 114 -15.19 -2.51 -4.06
C GLY A 114 -15.42 -3.88 -3.42
N ALA A 115 -14.93 -4.96 -4.06
CA ALA A 115 -15.03 -6.32 -3.53
C ALA A 115 -14.31 -6.49 -2.19
N SER A 116 -13.15 -5.83 -2.03
CA SER A 116 -12.39 -5.83 -0.76
C SER A 116 -13.18 -5.18 0.36
N GLN A 117 -13.75 -4.00 0.11
CA GLN A 117 -14.55 -3.28 1.10
C GLN A 117 -15.83 -4.02 1.47
N ALA A 118 -16.51 -4.65 0.50
CA ALA A 118 -17.68 -5.49 0.76
C ALA A 118 -17.38 -6.65 1.73
N ALA A 119 -16.15 -7.15 1.73
CA ALA A 119 -15.69 -8.18 2.67
C ALA A 119 -15.11 -7.60 3.98
N GLY A 120 -15.13 -6.29 4.18
CA GLY A 120 -14.56 -5.64 5.36
C GLY A 120 -13.03 -5.66 5.42
N ILE A 121 -12.38 -5.59 4.24
CA ILE A 121 -10.94 -5.47 4.09
C ILE A 121 -10.63 -4.08 3.53
N THR A 122 -9.66 -3.40 4.11
CA THR A 122 -9.22 -2.07 3.67
C THR A 122 -8.33 -2.19 2.43
N PRO A 123 -8.74 -1.70 1.25
CA PRO A 123 -7.88 -1.69 0.08
C PRO A 123 -6.79 -0.62 0.20
N ILE A 124 -5.58 -0.97 -0.26
CA ILE A 124 -4.49 -0.04 -0.54
C ILE A 124 -4.46 0.13 -2.06
N LEU A 125 -5.05 1.21 -2.54
CA LEU A 125 -5.14 1.54 -3.96
C LEU A 125 -3.81 2.09 -4.46
N CYS A 126 -3.16 1.37 -5.37
CA CYS A 126 -1.91 1.79 -6.00
C CYS A 126 -2.18 2.60 -7.28
N LEU A 127 -1.57 3.77 -7.34
CA LEU A 127 -1.60 4.70 -8.47
C LEU A 127 -0.18 5.10 -8.83
N GLY A 128 0.13 5.26 -10.11
CA GLY A 128 1.46 5.71 -10.48
C GLY A 128 1.70 5.78 -11.99
N GLU A 129 2.63 6.64 -12.35
CA GLU A 129 3.07 6.88 -13.72
C GLU A 129 4.39 6.17 -14.04
N THR A 130 4.56 5.84 -15.30
CA THR A 130 5.83 5.37 -15.90
C THR A 130 6.81 6.52 -16.11
N LEU A 131 8.06 6.20 -16.44
CA LEU A 131 9.07 7.21 -16.78
C LEU A 131 8.67 8.01 -18.02
N GLU A 132 8.16 7.35 -19.05
CA GLU A 132 7.74 7.98 -20.31
C GLU A 132 6.60 8.98 -20.04
N GLU A 133 5.57 8.58 -19.32
CA GLU A 133 4.44 9.45 -18.94
C GLU A 133 4.91 10.67 -18.13
N ARG A 134 5.90 10.47 -17.24
CA ARG A 134 6.48 11.57 -16.46
C ARG A 134 7.29 12.55 -17.32
N GLU A 135 8.12 12.04 -18.23
CA GLU A 135 8.93 12.86 -19.15
C GLU A 135 8.03 13.65 -20.12
N ASP A 136 6.87 13.09 -20.48
CA ASP A 136 5.86 13.75 -21.30
C ASP A 136 4.97 14.73 -20.50
N GLY A 137 5.19 14.87 -19.18
CA GLY A 137 4.41 15.77 -18.33
C GLY A 137 2.99 15.28 -18.02
N MET A 138 2.74 13.98 -18.16
CA MET A 138 1.41 13.36 -18.00
C MET A 138 1.15 12.81 -16.59
N THR A 139 2.04 13.05 -15.63
CA THR A 139 1.92 12.47 -14.27
C THR A 139 0.52 12.69 -13.68
N GLU A 140 0.04 13.94 -13.61
CA GLU A 140 -1.26 14.26 -13.02
C GLU A 140 -2.41 13.60 -13.80
N THR A 141 -2.36 13.62 -15.12
CA THR A 141 -3.39 12.99 -15.98
C THR A 141 -3.49 11.48 -15.72
N VAL A 142 -2.36 10.78 -15.63
CA VAL A 142 -2.33 9.33 -15.37
C VAL A 142 -2.86 9.02 -13.96
N ILE A 143 -2.47 9.81 -12.97
CA ILE A 143 -2.96 9.67 -11.59
C ILE A 143 -4.48 9.89 -11.54
N ASP A 144 -4.98 10.94 -12.20
CA ASP A 144 -6.41 11.23 -12.23
C ASP A 144 -7.19 10.11 -12.94
N GLU A 145 -6.76 9.62 -14.09
CA GLU A 145 -7.41 8.51 -14.81
C GLU A 145 -7.51 7.24 -13.93
N GLN A 146 -6.45 6.92 -13.18
CA GLN A 146 -6.44 5.75 -12.31
C GLN A 146 -7.32 5.94 -11.06
N LEU A 147 -7.34 7.13 -10.48
CA LEU A 147 -8.14 7.47 -9.29
C LEU A 147 -9.62 7.61 -9.64
N ASP A 148 -9.92 8.29 -10.74
CA ASP A 148 -11.29 8.55 -11.19
C ASP A 148 -12.04 7.26 -11.52
N ALA A 149 -11.38 6.25 -12.07
CA ALA A 149 -12.00 4.95 -12.28
C ALA A 149 -12.56 4.32 -10.99
N VAL A 150 -11.89 4.55 -9.85
CA VAL A 150 -12.38 4.09 -8.53
C VAL A 150 -13.43 5.04 -7.97
N LEU A 151 -13.25 6.36 -8.13
CA LEU A 151 -14.23 7.37 -7.70
C LEU A 151 -15.56 7.19 -8.43
N GLU A 152 -15.55 6.93 -9.73
CA GLU A 152 -16.75 6.68 -10.54
C GLU A 152 -17.46 5.37 -10.13
N ALA A 153 -16.70 4.32 -9.80
CA ALA A 153 -17.26 3.02 -9.45
C ALA A 153 -17.77 2.93 -8.02
N ALA A 154 -17.07 3.54 -7.05
CA ALA A 154 -17.32 3.35 -5.61
C ALA A 154 -17.81 4.62 -4.88
N GLY A 155 -17.62 5.81 -5.48
CA GLY A 155 -17.87 7.08 -4.82
C GLY A 155 -16.76 7.51 -3.86
N VAL A 156 -16.72 8.81 -3.55
CA VAL A 156 -15.68 9.37 -2.66
C VAL A 156 -15.79 8.84 -1.23
N GLU A 157 -16.99 8.56 -0.74
CA GLU A 157 -17.24 8.06 0.62
C GLU A 157 -16.55 6.72 0.88
N ALA A 158 -16.30 5.91 -0.17
CA ALA A 158 -15.59 4.65 -0.07
C ALA A 158 -14.12 4.83 0.38
N PHE A 159 -13.53 5.99 0.13
CA PHE A 159 -12.16 6.29 0.57
C PHE A 159 -12.03 6.52 2.08
N ALA A 160 -13.14 6.67 2.82
CA ALA A 160 -13.10 6.68 4.29
C ALA A 160 -12.56 5.36 4.90
N ALA A 161 -12.67 4.25 4.16
CA ALA A 161 -12.18 2.93 4.55
C ALA A 161 -11.13 2.40 3.54
N ALA A 162 -10.27 3.28 3.04
CA ALA A 162 -9.24 2.95 2.07
C ALA A 162 -7.94 3.69 2.36
N VAL A 163 -6.86 3.21 1.77
CA VAL A 163 -5.54 3.84 1.74
C VAL A 163 -5.13 3.98 0.28
N ILE A 164 -4.42 5.04 -0.06
CA ILE A 164 -3.82 5.23 -1.39
C ILE A 164 -2.31 5.04 -1.28
N ALA A 165 -1.68 4.44 -2.29
CA ALA A 165 -0.23 4.36 -2.42
C ALA A 165 0.19 4.95 -3.77
N TYR A 166 0.97 6.02 -3.74
CA TYR A 166 1.58 6.59 -4.94
C TYR A 166 2.88 5.85 -5.28
N GLU A 167 2.91 5.25 -6.44
CA GLU A 167 4.04 4.50 -6.97
C GLU A 167 4.70 5.28 -8.13
N PRO A 168 5.80 6.04 -7.90
CA PRO A 168 6.62 6.51 -9.02
C PRO A 168 7.28 5.30 -9.68
N VAL A 169 6.63 4.70 -10.71
CA VAL A 169 7.05 3.40 -11.30
C VAL A 169 8.50 3.45 -11.78
N TRP A 170 8.94 4.62 -12.26
CA TRP A 170 10.31 4.90 -12.68
C TRP A 170 11.35 4.84 -11.54
N ALA A 171 10.91 4.90 -10.29
CA ALA A 171 11.75 4.83 -9.09
C ALA A 171 11.62 3.49 -8.33
N ILE A 172 10.92 2.49 -8.91
CA ILE A 172 10.75 1.17 -8.28
C ILE A 172 11.76 0.19 -8.86
N GLY A 173 12.75 -0.23 -8.02
CA GLY A 173 13.73 -1.24 -8.42
C GLY A 173 14.75 -0.80 -9.47
N THR A 174 14.75 0.47 -9.86
CA THR A 174 15.65 1.02 -10.90
C THR A 174 16.94 1.61 -10.34
N GLY A 175 17.01 1.81 -9.03
CA GLY A 175 18.08 2.57 -8.36
C GLY A 175 17.85 4.09 -8.34
N MET A 176 16.86 4.59 -9.08
CA MET A 176 16.40 5.98 -8.97
C MET A 176 15.50 6.14 -7.74
N THR A 177 15.44 7.35 -7.20
CA THR A 177 14.54 7.72 -6.10
C THR A 177 13.91 9.06 -6.40
N ALA A 178 12.62 9.23 -6.13
CA ALA A 178 12.02 10.55 -6.13
C ALA A 178 12.57 11.37 -4.95
N THR A 179 12.74 12.68 -5.16
CA THR A 179 13.00 13.56 -4.01
C THR A 179 11.75 13.67 -3.14
N PRO A 180 11.88 14.03 -1.85
CA PRO A 180 10.72 14.26 -1.00
C PRO A 180 9.73 15.27 -1.60
N GLU A 181 10.24 16.34 -2.24
CA GLU A 181 9.41 17.37 -2.88
C GLU A 181 8.66 16.83 -4.11
N GLN A 182 9.32 16.00 -4.93
CA GLN A 182 8.68 15.36 -6.08
C GLN A 182 7.55 14.41 -5.64
N ALA A 183 7.78 13.64 -4.58
CA ALA A 183 6.75 12.78 -4.00
C ALA A 183 5.61 13.62 -3.41
N GLN A 184 5.94 14.66 -2.64
CA GLN A 184 4.99 15.58 -2.03
C GLN A 184 4.07 16.24 -3.07
N ASP A 185 4.60 16.66 -4.20
CA ASP A 185 3.80 17.32 -5.25
C ASP A 185 2.70 16.40 -5.77
N VAL A 186 2.99 15.13 -6.01
CA VAL A 186 1.97 14.15 -6.46
C VAL A 186 1.01 13.77 -5.33
N HIS A 187 1.49 13.59 -4.10
CA HIS A 187 0.63 13.32 -2.94
C HIS A 187 -0.37 14.47 -2.71
N ARG A 188 0.10 15.71 -2.81
CA ARG A 188 -0.76 16.91 -2.73
C ARG A 188 -1.79 16.92 -3.85
N HIS A 189 -1.42 16.56 -5.09
CA HIS A 189 -2.34 16.46 -6.22
C HIS A 189 -3.42 15.40 -5.96
N ILE A 190 -3.07 14.19 -5.52
CA ILE A 190 -4.02 13.14 -5.16
C ILE A 190 -5.01 13.63 -4.09
N ARG A 191 -4.51 14.27 -3.04
CA ARG A 191 -5.35 14.83 -1.97
C ARG A 191 -6.27 15.93 -2.47
N ALA A 192 -5.76 16.83 -3.33
CA ALA A 192 -6.57 17.90 -3.94
C ALA A 192 -7.67 17.32 -4.84
N ARG A 193 -7.39 16.25 -5.61
CA ARG A 193 -8.38 15.56 -6.43
C ARG A 193 -9.52 14.98 -5.60
N LEU A 194 -9.20 14.32 -4.48
CA LEU A 194 -10.24 13.85 -3.53
C LEU A 194 -11.03 15.00 -2.92
N ALA A 195 -10.37 16.12 -2.61
CA ALA A 195 -10.99 17.29 -1.98
C ALA A 195 -11.99 18.01 -2.91
N GLU A 196 -11.89 17.85 -4.22
CA GLU A 196 -12.91 18.32 -5.18
C GLU A 196 -14.28 17.65 -4.95
N HIS A 197 -14.29 16.45 -4.37
CA HIS A 197 -15.49 15.68 -4.06
C HIS A 197 -15.88 15.84 -2.58
N ASP A 198 -14.94 15.70 -1.65
CA ASP A 198 -15.13 15.84 -0.20
C ASP A 198 -13.82 16.28 0.49
N ALA A 199 -13.75 17.55 0.87
CA ALA A 199 -12.57 18.14 1.49
C ALA A 199 -12.29 17.56 2.90
N ASP A 200 -13.32 17.28 3.69
CA ASP A 200 -13.16 16.75 5.05
C ASP A 200 -12.69 15.29 5.04
N LEU A 201 -13.10 14.52 4.04
CA LEU A 201 -12.66 13.15 3.82
C LEU A 201 -11.22 13.15 3.31
N ALA A 202 -10.88 13.98 2.32
CA ALA A 202 -9.56 14.08 1.74
C ALA A 202 -8.47 14.33 2.79
N GLU A 203 -8.78 15.15 3.81
CA GLU A 203 -7.87 15.40 4.94
C GLU A 203 -7.63 14.17 5.83
N LYS A 204 -8.43 13.13 5.74
CA LYS A 204 -8.34 11.91 6.57
C LYS A 204 -7.73 10.72 5.86
N VAL A 205 -7.83 10.67 4.52
CA VAL A 205 -7.29 9.56 3.72
C VAL A 205 -5.77 9.52 3.84
N GLN A 206 -5.24 8.33 4.18
CA GLN A 206 -3.80 8.10 4.21
C GLN A 206 -3.28 7.91 2.77
N ILE A 207 -2.22 8.63 2.42
CA ILE A 207 -1.54 8.51 1.13
C ILE A 207 -0.09 8.11 1.37
N LEU A 208 0.27 6.90 0.97
CA LEU A 208 1.58 6.29 1.18
C LEU A 208 2.52 6.55 0.00
N TYR A 209 3.79 6.71 0.26
CA TYR A 209 4.81 6.71 -0.77
C TYR A 209 5.22 5.27 -1.12
N GLY A 210 5.02 4.88 -2.38
CA GLY A 210 5.30 3.53 -2.91
C GLY A 210 6.62 3.39 -3.67
N GLY A 211 7.43 4.44 -3.72
CA GLY A 211 8.77 4.38 -4.29
C GLY A 211 9.81 3.80 -3.31
N SER A 212 11.10 3.98 -3.62
CA SER A 212 12.19 3.46 -2.79
C SER A 212 12.30 4.24 -1.47
N MET A 213 11.82 3.63 -0.38
CA MET A 213 11.96 4.13 0.99
C MET A 213 12.87 3.20 1.79
N LYS A 214 13.80 3.80 2.55
CA LYS A 214 14.76 3.13 3.44
C LYS A 214 14.89 3.94 4.72
N GLY A 215 15.49 3.37 5.78
CA GLY A 215 15.73 4.09 7.03
C GLY A 215 16.44 5.45 6.86
N GLU A 216 17.33 5.55 5.87
CA GLU A 216 18.13 6.74 5.59
C GLU A 216 17.33 7.93 5.03
N ASN A 217 16.28 7.68 4.23
CA ASN A 217 15.45 8.72 3.61
C ASN A 217 14.04 8.82 4.20
N ALA A 218 13.66 7.91 5.09
CA ALA A 218 12.32 7.84 5.65
C ALA A 218 11.93 9.14 6.37
N ALA A 219 12.79 9.67 7.23
CA ALA A 219 12.49 10.90 7.97
C ALA A 219 12.22 12.09 7.04
N GLY A 220 13.00 12.24 5.95
CA GLY A 220 12.78 13.30 4.96
C GLY A 220 11.45 13.17 4.21
N LEU A 221 11.07 11.94 3.84
CA LEU A 221 9.77 11.67 3.20
C LEU A 221 8.62 11.88 4.18
N LEU A 222 8.70 11.32 5.38
CA LEU A 222 7.63 11.38 6.39
C LEU A 222 7.45 12.79 6.99
N SER A 223 8.41 13.70 6.82
CA SER A 223 8.25 15.10 7.20
C SER A 223 7.37 15.91 6.24
N MET A 224 7.04 15.34 5.07
CA MET A 224 6.19 16.01 4.09
C MET A 224 4.73 15.98 4.52
N PRO A 225 3.97 17.09 4.32
CA PRO A 225 2.61 17.23 4.89
C PRO A 225 1.57 16.24 4.34
N ASP A 226 1.76 15.70 3.14
CA ASP A 226 0.80 14.80 2.49
C ASP A 226 1.30 13.36 2.37
N ILE A 227 2.47 13.03 2.92
CA ILE A 227 3.00 11.66 2.94
C ILE A 227 2.70 11.02 4.28
N ASP A 228 1.76 10.07 4.31
CA ASP A 228 1.24 9.44 5.52
C ASP A 228 1.84 8.03 5.77
N GLY A 229 3.04 7.77 5.25
CA GLY A 229 3.71 6.48 5.42
C GLY A 229 4.32 5.95 4.13
N GLY A 230 4.51 4.64 4.06
CA GLY A 230 5.13 4.03 2.90
C GLY A 230 4.61 2.62 2.59
N LEU A 231 4.55 2.29 1.28
CA LEU A 231 4.39 0.94 0.78
C LEU A 231 5.78 0.43 0.38
N ILE A 232 6.38 -0.38 1.25
CA ILE A 232 7.81 -0.71 1.27
C ILE A 232 8.04 -2.06 0.58
N GLY A 233 8.85 -2.07 -0.47
CA GLY A 233 9.28 -3.31 -1.13
C GLY A 233 10.52 -3.93 -0.45
N GLY A 234 11.68 -3.85 -1.07
CA GLY A 234 12.91 -4.54 -0.67
C GLY A 234 13.34 -4.36 0.79
N ALA A 235 13.21 -3.15 1.34
CA ALA A 235 13.55 -2.89 2.74
C ALA A 235 12.63 -3.62 3.73
N SER A 236 11.42 -4.06 3.32
CA SER A 236 10.53 -4.86 4.17
C SER A 236 10.94 -6.33 4.30
N LEU A 237 11.93 -6.79 3.53
CA LEU A 237 12.44 -8.17 3.56
C LEU A 237 13.52 -8.40 4.63
N LYS A 238 13.88 -7.37 5.40
CA LYS A 238 14.78 -7.46 6.55
C LYS A 238 14.14 -6.70 7.71
N ALA A 239 14.00 -7.36 8.86
CA ALA A 239 13.39 -6.76 10.03
C ALA A 239 14.08 -5.45 10.45
N SER A 240 15.43 -5.42 10.48
CA SER A 240 16.21 -4.23 10.83
C SER A 240 15.93 -3.03 9.93
N ASP A 241 15.83 -3.24 8.61
CA ASP A 241 15.63 -2.19 7.63
C ASP A 241 14.19 -1.66 7.69
N PHE A 242 13.22 -2.57 7.84
CA PHE A 242 11.81 -2.21 7.97
C PHE A 242 11.53 -1.46 9.28
N LEU A 243 12.10 -1.93 10.39
CA LEU A 243 11.96 -1.28 11.70
C LEU A 243 12.69 0.08 11.77
N ALA A 244 13.76 0.28 10.98
CA ALA A 244 14.40 1.60 10.89
C ALA A 244 13.45 2.64 10.27
N ILE A 245 12.61 2.24 9.29
CA ILE A 245 11.56 3.11 8.73
C ILE A 245 10.47 3.38 9.77
N ALA A 246 10.03 2.34 10.50
CA ALA A 246 9.07 2.48 11.57
C ALA A 246 9.56 3.41 12.69
N ALA A 247 10.85 3.33 13.04
CA ALA A 247 11.46 4.20 14.04
C ALA A 247 11.48 5.68 13.58
N ALA A 248 11.66 5.94 12.28
CA ALA A 248 11.53 7.28 11.74
C ALA A 248 10.08 7.80 11.85
N ALA A 249 9.08 6.96 11.58
CA ALA A 249 7.68 7.32 11.74
C ALA A 249 7.29 7.60 13.21
N ALA A 250 7.87 6.87 14.17
CA ALA A 250 7.63 7.10 15.59
C ALA A 250 8.20 8.43 16.12
N GLN A 251 9.10 9.08 15.38
CA GLN A 251 9.77 10.34 15.75
C GLN A 251 9.24 11.56 14.98
N SER A 252 8.39 11.34 13.97
CA SER A 252 7.78 12.37 13.14
C SER A 252 6.43 12.82 13.72
#